data_f5b654bd002a34f06965d5a5af9750f4
#
_entry.id   f5b654bd002a34f06965d5a5af9750f4
#
_cell.length_a   1.000
_cell.length_b   1.000
_cell.length_c   1.000
_cell.angle_alpha   90.00
_cell.angle_beta   90.00
_cell.angle_gamma   90.00
#
_symmetry.space_group_name_H-M   'P 1'
#
loop_
_entity.id
_entity.type
_entity.pdbx_description
1 polymer ?
#
loop_
_entity_poly.entity_id
_entity_poly.type
_entity_poly.pdbx_seq_one_letter_code
_entity_poly.pdbx_strand_id
1 'polypeptide(L)' 'MEKVIHYCWFGGKPLPRSAEKCIASWKKFLPEYEIVRWDESNFDVNAIPYTREAYAAGKYAFVSDYARFWILYHHGGVYF' A
#
# COMPACT_ATOMS: atom_id res chain seq x y z
N MET A 1 8.55 -15.56 -9.25
CA MET A 1 8.27 -14.33 -8.48
C MET A 1 7.09 -13.60 -9.11
N GLU A 2 6.15 -13.17 -8.29
CA GLU A 2 5.00 -12.45 -8.78
C GLU A 2 5.39 -11.08 -9.33
N LYS A 3 4.91 -10.76 -10.52
CA LYS A 3 5.19 -9.45 -11.14
C LYS A 3 4.10 -8.46 -10.73
N VAL A 4 4.08 -8.14 -9.46
CA VAL A 4 3.11 -7.24 -8.85
C VAL A 4 3.85 -6.22 -7.98
N ILE A 5 3.51 -4.95 -8.15
CA ILE A 5 4.02 -3.86 -7.32
C ILE A 5 2.87 -3.43 -6.41
N HIS A 6 3.11 -3.49 -5.10
CA HIS A 6 2.14 -3.05 -4.10
C HIS A 6 2.55 -1.72 -3.51
N TYR A 7 1.56 -0.88 -3.23
CA TYR A 7 1.77 0.30 -2.41
C TYR A 7 0.53 0.55 -1.55
N CYS A 8 0.73 1.27 -0.44
CA CYS A 8 -0.35 1.60 0.49
C CYS A 8 -0.60 3.11 0.50
N TRP A 9 -1.86 3.48 0.61
CA TRP A 9 -2.26 4.88 0.81
C TRP A 9 -3.53 4.92 1.65
N PHE A 10 -3.37 5.19 2.94
CA PHE A 10 -4.48 5.25 3.89
C PHE A 10 -4.83 6.70 4.23
N GLY A 11 -6.05 6.90 4.71
CA GLY A 11 -6.53 8.19 5.19
C GLY A 11 -7.47 8.91 4.24
N GLY A 12 -7.68 8.40 3.05
CA GLY A 12 -8.68 8.91 2.11
C GLY A 12 -8.33 10.20 1.38
N LYS A 13 -7.15 10.77 1.61
CA LYS A 13 -6.72 11.98 0.89
C LYS A 13 -6.22 11.62 -0.51
N PRO A 14 -6.28 12.56 -1.48
CA PRO A 14 -5.70 12.31 -2.79
C PRO A 14 -4.20 12.05 -2.70
N LEU A 15 -3.69 11.23 -3.62
CA LEU A 15 -2.26 10.98 -3.73
C LEU A 15 -1.53 12.29 -4.03
N PRO A 16 -0.39 12.55 -3.35
CA PRO A 16 0.42 13.71 -3.72
C PRO A 16 1.02 13.52 -5.12
N ARG A 17 1.36 14.64 -5.75
CA ARG A 17 1.88 14.63 -7.12
C ARG A 17 3.16 13.80 -7.25
N SER A 18 4.02 13.83 -6.24
CA SER A 18 5.23 13.03 -6.23
C SER A 18 4.94 11.52 -6.28
N ALA A 19 3.91 11.07 -5.56
CA ALA A 19 3.50 9.67 -5.59
C ALA A 19 2.91 9.29 -6.94
N GLU A 20 2.11 10.16 -7.54
CA GLU A 20 1.57 9.92 -8.88
C GLU A 20 2.67 9.79 -9.92
N LYS A 21 3.72 10.61 -9.82
CA LYS A 21 4.88 10.52 -10.71
C LYS A 21 5.63 9.21 -10.56
N CYS A 22 5.80 8.74 -9.32
CA CYS A 22 6.44 7.45 -9.07
C CYS A 22 5.65 6.31 -9.72
N ILE A 23 4.32 6.31 -9.53
CA ILE A 23 3.46 5.28 -10.11
C ILE A 23 3.54 5.31 -11.63
N ALA A 24 3.53 6.50 -12.23
CA ALA A 24 3.67 6.64 -13.67
C ALA A 24 5.00 6.09 -14.18
N SER A 25 6.08 6.28 -13.42
CA SER A 25 7.39 5.72 -13.79
C SER A 25 7.40 4.19 -13.74
N TRP A 26 6.70 3.59 -12.76
CA TRP A 26 6.60 2.13 -12.69
C TRP A 26 5.88 1.58 -13.93
N LYS A 27 4.80 2.22 -14.35
CA LYS A 27 4.08 1.83 -15.56
C LYS A 27 4.95 1.94 -16.81
N LYS A 28 5.80 2.96 -16.85
CA LYS A 28 6.67 3.19 -17.99
C LYS A 28 7.83 2.20 -18.07
N PHE A 29 8.50 1.95 -16.94
CA PHE A 29 9.72 1.16 -16.91
C PHE A 29 9.49 -0.31 -16.56
N LEU A 30 8.34 -0.66 -15.97
CA LEU A 30 7.99 -2.02 -15.58
C LEU A 30 6.59 -2.38 -16.12
N PRO A 31 6.40 -2.33 -17.45
CA PRO A 31 5.05 -2.47 -18.02
C PRO A 31 4.43 -3.84 -17.83
N GLU A 32 5.23 -4.87 -17.56
CA GLU A 32 4.72 -6.21 -17.29
C GLU A 32 4.26 -6.41 -15.84
N TYR A 33 4.48 -5.42 -14.96
CA TYR A 33 4.05 -5.52 -13.57
C TYR A 33 2.64 -4.98 -13.39
N GLU A 34 1.83 -5.70 -12.63
CA GLU A 34 0.56 -5.19 -12.15
C GLU A 34 0.81 -4.26 -10.95
N ILE A 35 0.11 -3.13 -10.89
CA ILE A 35 0.24 -2.19 -9.78
C ILE A 35 -1.03 -2.27 -8.94
N VAL A 36 -0.88 -2.61 -7.66
CA VAL A 36 -2.00 -2.76 -6.73
C VAL A 36 -1.89 -1.71 -5.64
N ARG A 37 -2.92 -0.89 -5.53
CA ARG A 37 -3.08 0.07 -4.44
C ARG A 37 -3.82 -0.59 -3.29
N TRP A 38 -3.27 -0.43 -2.08
CA TRP A 38 -3.91 -0.90 -0.86
C TRP A 38 -4.35 0.29 -0.03
N ASP A 39 -5.60 0.29 0.38
CA ASP A 39 -6.20 1.31 1.22
C ASP A 39 -7.32 0.68 2.04
N GLU A 40 -8.18 1.51 2.63
CA GLU A 40 -9.27 1.04 3.47
C GLU A 40 -10.28 0.15 2.74
N SER A 41 -10.31 0.22 1.42
CA SER A 41 -11.27 -0.55 0.62
C SER A 41 -10.89 -2.02 0.49
N ASN A 42 -9.61 -2.36 0.63
CA ASN A 42 -9.12 -3.72 0.43
C ASN A 42 -8.20 -4.23 1.53
N PHE A 43 -7.95 -3.43 2.57
CA PHE A 43 -7.19 -3.86 3.76
C PHE A 43 -7.98 -3.49 5.01
N ASP A 44 -8.24 -4.48 5.86
CA ASP A 44 -9.01 -4.26 7.09
C ASP A 44 -8.09 -3.73 8.20
N VAL A 45 -8.13 -2.41 8.41
CA VAL A 45 -7.32 -1.76 9.45
C VAL A 45 -7.78 -2.15 10.86
N ASN A 46 -8.98 -2.70 11.00
CA ASN A 46 -9.53 -3.10 12.30
C ASN A 46 -9.24 -4.56 12.66
N ALA A 47 -8.55 -5.30 11.78
CA ALA A 47 -8.31 -6.72 12.00
C ALA A 47 -7.46 -7.00 13.23
N ILE A 48 -6.50 -6.10 13.54
CA ILE A 48 -5.67 -6.22 14.74
C ILE A 48 -5.62 -4.90 15.51
N PRO A 49 -5.39 -4.94 16.85
CA PRO A 49 -5.35 -3.70 17.65
C PRO A 49 -4.31 -2.69 17.18
N TYR A 50 -3.14 -3.15 16.74
CA TYR A 50 -2.06 -2.25 16.33
C TYR A 50 -2.50 -1.32 15.19
N THR A 51 -3.04 -1.88 14.10
CA THR A 51 -3.46 -1.07 12.95
C THR A 51 -4.72 -0.27 13.25
N ARG A 52 -5.65 -0.83 14.04
CA ARG A 52 -6.86 -0.12 14.43
C ARG A 52 -6.54 1.14 15.23
N GLU A 53 -5.64 1.04 16.21
CA GLU A 53 -5.27 2.15 17.05
C GLU A 53 -4.45 3.19 16.28
N ALA A 54 -3.51 2.74 15.45
CA ALA A 54 -2.72 3.62 14.60
C ALA A 54 -3.61 4.40 13.64
N TYR A 55 -4.57 3.73 13.04
CA TYR A 55 -5.50 4.36 12.10
C TYR A 55 -6.37 5.41 12.81
N ALA A 56 -6.92 5.07 13.96
CA ALA A 56 -7.76 5.97 14.75
C ALA A 56 -6.98 7.22 15.18
N ALA A 57 -5.69 7.09 15.43
CA ALA A 57 -4.81 8.20 15.80
C ALA A 57 -4.29 8.99 14.58
N GLY A 58 -4.69 8.63 13.36
CA GLY A 58 -4.22 9.27 12.14
C GLY A 58 -2.78 8.95 11.78
N LYS A 59 -2.22 7.88 12.33
CA LYS A 59 -0.83 7.48 12.11
C LYS A 59 -0.75 6.46 10.97
N TYR A 60 -0.99 6.92 9.76
CA TYR A 60 -1.14 6.05 8.60
C TYR A 60 0.17 5.37 8.18
N ALA A 61 1.32 5.97 8.48
CA ALA A 61 2.61 5.35 8.23
C ALA A 61 2.77 4.05 9.03
N PHE A 62 2.29 4.02 10.27
CA PHE A 62 2.33 2.80 11.08
C PHE A 62 1.39 1.73 10.56
N VAL A 63 0.23 2.12 10.05
CA VAL A 63 -0.68 1.18 9.38
C VAL A 63 0.02 0.54 8.18
N SER A 64 0.67 1.36 7.36
CA SER A 64 1.39 0.89 6.17
C SER A 64 2.55 -0.03 6.53
N ASP A 65 3.26 0.22 7.64
CA ASP A 65 4.37 -0.61 8.09
C ASP A 65 3.92 -2.05 8.35
N TYR A 66 2.78 -2.23 8.98
CA TYR A 66 2.22 -3.57 9.18
C TYR A 66 1.67 -4.14 7.88
N ALA A 67 0.88 -3.34 7.17
CA ALA A 67 0.23 -3.79 5.94
C ALA A 67 1.23 -4.30 4.91
N ARG A 68 2.40 -3.66 4.80
CA ARG A 68 3.47 -4.08 3.91
C ARG A 68 3.87 -5.53 4.15
N PHE A 69 4.13 -5.90 5.39
CA PHE A 69 4.51 -7.27 5.72
C PHE A 69 3.38 -8.25 5.44
N TRP A 70 2.17 -7.90 5.82
CA TRP A 70 0.98 -8.73 5.58
C TRP A 70 0.78 -8.99 4.07
N ILE A 71 0.86 -7.94 3.27
CA ILE A 71 0.68 -8.01 1.82
C ILE A 71 1.73 -8.91 1.19
N LEU A 72 3.00 -8.70 1.52
CA LEU A 72 4.08 -9.50 0.96
C LEU A 72 4.01 -10.96 1.40
N TYR A 73 3.60 -11.20 2.64
CA TYR A 73 3.43 -12.56 3.15
C TYR A 73 2.33 -13.31 2.39
N HIS A 74 1.19 -12.67 2.18
CA HIS A 74 0.02 -13.33 1.58
C HIS A 74 0.02 -13.30 0.06
N HIS A 75 0.62 -12.31 -0.57
CA HIS A 75 0.52 -12.08 -2.00
C HIS A 75 1.85 -12.15 -2.75
N GLY A 76 2.97 -12.05 -2.05
CA GLY A 76 4.27 -11.97 -2.72
C GLY A 76 4.42 -10.67 -3.49
N GLY A 77 5.34 -10.64 -4.46
CA GLY A 77 5.59 -9.45 -5.26
C GLY A 77 6.57 -8.49 -4.62
N VAL A 78 6.49 -7.23 -5.01
CA VAL A 78 7.40 -6.17 -4.56
C VAL A 78 6.57 -5.05 -3.94
N TYR A 79 7.08 -4.45 -2.86
CA TYR A 79 6.46 -3.30 -2.22
C TYR A 79 7.34 -2.06 -2.40
N PHE A 80 6.71 -0.97 -2.80
CA PHE A 80 7.39 0.33 -2.89
C PHE A 80 6.79 1.38 -1.96
#